data_fced1abc45737b7b1fb19734f9af6a8b
#
_entry.id   fced1abc45737b7b1fb19734f9af6a8b
#
_cell.length_a   1.000
_cell.length_b   1.000
_cell.length_c   1.000
_cell.angle_alpha   90.00
_cell.angle_beta   90.00
_cell.angle_gamma   90.00
#
_symmetry.space_group_name_H-M   'P 1'
#
loop_
_entity.id
_entity.type
_entity.pdbx_description
1 polymer ?
#
loop_
_entity_poly.entity_id
_entity_poly.type
_entity_poly.pdbx_seq_one_letter_code
_entity_poly.pdbx_strand_id
1 'polypeptide(L)'
;TIADTRQGLSDAGEVVPADLEDSLMRSYLKEYAVKCMDAYARNFGHPEVKDNNDLLWFGMVEKDRYWKKSDPEVRKNMQIYKEIEKLRQRITEDNEKEITRKIATLERKHIRENKVRPGGSQEILHPMMAKTGDNWHVHIAVSRRDITNSFNLSPNANGRGSKKHVLNGRKVRIGFNREAYK
;
A
#
# COMPACT_ATOMS: atom_id res chain seq x y z
N THR A 1 20.97 -7.96 -5.80
CA THR A 1 19.67 -7.27 -5.63
C THR A 1 19.03 -7.03 -6.99
N ILE A 2 17.72 -6.65 -7.06
CA ILE A 2 17.06 -6.26 -8.35
C ILE A 2 17.83 -5.10 -9.01
N ALA A 3 18.35 -4.17 -8.21
CA ALA A 3 19.16 -3.08 -8.69
C ALA A 3 20.44 -3.59 -9.38
N ASP A 4 21.09 -4.59 -8.79
CA ASP A 4 22.31 -5.16 -9.35
C ASP A 4 22.04 -5.91 -10.66
N THR A 5 20.89 -6.60 -10.77
CA THR A 5 20.49 -7.29 -12.01
C THR A 5 20.11 -6.29 -13.09
N ARG A 6 19.41 -5.19 -12.77
CA ARG A 6 19.11 -4.09 -13.69
C ARG A 6 20.38 -3.39 -14.17
N GLN A 7 21.33 -3.12 -13.27
CA GLN A 7 22.61 -2.49 -13.60
C GLN A 7 23.41 -3.38 -14.56
N GLY A 8 23.54 -4.67 -14.26
CA GLY A 8 24.28 -5.63 -15.09
C GLY A 8 23.68 -5.80 -16.50
N LEU A 9 22.37 -5.75 -16.66
CA LEU A 9 21.69 -5.82 -17.97
C LEU A 9 21.76 -4.51 -18.72
N SER A 10 21.69 -3.36 -18.02
CA SER A 10 21.86 -2.04 -18.62
C SER A 10 23.28 -1.83 -19.18
N ASP A 11 24.30 -2.32 -18.48
CA ASP A 11 25.70 -2.25 -18.90
C ASP A 11 25.99 -3.12 -20.12
N ALA A 12 25.19 -4.18 -20.36
CA ALA A 12 25.24 -5.02 -21.54
C ALA A 12 24.48 -4.46 -22.75
N GLY A 13 23.76 -3.32 -22.59
CA GLY A 13 22.96 -2.70 -23.67
C GLY A 13 21.72 -3.51 -24.08
N GLU A 14 21.37 -4.53 -23.30
CA GLU A 14 20.16 -5.36 -23.51
C GLU A 14 18.94 -4.73 -22.84
N VAL A 15 17.89 -4.47 -23.62
CA VAL A 15 16.60 -4.06 -23.09
C VAL A 15 15.88 -5.30 -22.56
N VAL A 16 15.71 -5.36 -21.23
CA VAL A 16 14.93 -6.44 -20.61
C VAL A 16 13.47 -6.35 -21.10
N PRO A 17 12.92 -7.40 -21.69
CA PRO A 17 11.51 -7.42 -22.04
C PRO A 17 10.61 -7.14 -20.84
N ALA A 18 9.57 -6.33 -21.02
CA ALA A 18 8.71 -5.88 -19.92
C ALA A 18 8.00 -7.05 -19.18
N ASP A 19 7.69 -8.12 -19.90
CA ASP A 19 7.12 -9.35 -19.35
C ASP A 19 8.11 -10.12 -18.47
N LEU A 20 9.39 -10.12 -18.82
CA LEU A 20 10.44 -10.70 -18.01
C LEU A 20 10.67 -9.87 -16.74
N GLU A 21 10.68 -8.56 -16.84
CA GLU A 21 10.79 -7.65 -15.68
C GLU A 21 9.62 -7.85 -14.72
N ASP A 22 8.40 -7.94 -15.23
CA ASP A 22 7.19 -8.21 -14.46
C ASP A 22 7.25 -9.57 -13.75
N SER A 23 7.75 -10.60 -14.43
CA SER A 23 7.92 -11.94 -13.87
C SER A 23 8.94 -11.97 -12.73
N LEU A 24 10.08 -11.31 -12.93
CA LEU A 24 11.12 -11.18 -11.89
C LEU A 24 10.57 -10.43 -10.67
N MET A 25 9.89 -9.29 -10.87
CA MET A 25 9.32 -8.51 -9.77
C MET A 25 8.29 -9.32 -8.97
N ARG A 26 7.43 -10.08 -9.65
CA ARG A 26 6.48 -10.99 -8.98
C ARG A 26 7.18 -12.05 -8.15
N SER A 27 8.25 -12.65 -8.68
CA SER A 27 9.03 -13.64 -7.96
C SER A 27 9.67 -13.05 -6.70
N TYR A 28 10.28 -11.88 -6.82
CA TYR A 28 10.87 -11.17 -5.69
C TYR A 28 9.86 -10.84 -4.59
N LEU A 29 8.70 -10.32 -4.97
CA LEU A 29 7.67 -9.96 -3.99
C LEU A 29 7.06 -11.18 -3.31
N LYS A 30 6.97 -12.33 -4.00
CA LYS A 30 6.57 -13.60 -3.38
C LYS A 30 7.60 -14.05 -2.35
N GLU A 31 8.87 -14.03 -2.70
CA GLU A 31 9.96 -14.38 -1.77
C GLU A 31 10.02 -13.42 -0.58
N TYR A 32 9.86 -12.13 -0.84
CA TYR A 32 9.78 -11.12 0.21
C TYR A 32 8.60 -11.38 1.16
N ALA A 33 7.42 -11.72 0.63
CA ALA A 33 6.26 -12.06 1.44
C ALA A 33 6.53 -13.26 2.36
N VAL A 34 7.16 -14.32 1.84
CA VAL A 34 7.58 -15.49 2.63
C VAL A 34 8.50 -15.06 3.77
N LYS A 35 9.54 -14.29 3.48
CA LYS A 35 10.48 -13.78 4.50
C LYS A 35 9.79 -12.91 5.56
N CYS A 36 8.84 -12.07 5.14
CA CYS A 36 8.03 -11.29 6.07
C CYS A 36 7.19 -12.19 6.99
N MET A 37 6.61 -13.27 6.44
CA MET A 37 5.79 -14.18 7.23
C MET A 37 6.63 -15.06 8.16
N ASP A 38 7.86 -15.42 7.77
CA ASP A 38 8.82 -16.08 8.66
C ASP A 38 9.18 -15.18 9.85
N ALA A 39 9.47 -13.90 9.58
CA ALA A 39 9.75 -12.93 10.64
C ALA A 39 8.52 -12.71 11.54
N TYR A 40 7.32 -12.68 10.93
CA TYR A 40 6.06 -12.55 11.64
C TYR A 40 5.83 -13.73 12.60
N ALA A 41 6.03 -14.97 12.13
CA ALA A 41 5.90 -16.19 12.94
C ALA A 41 6.86 -16.17 14.13
N ARG A 42 8.16 -15.96 13.88
CA ARG A 42 9.18 -15.90 14.93
C ARG A 42 8.93 -14.82 15.98
N ASN A 43 8.30 -13.72 15.56
CA ASN A 43 8.05 -12.58 16.44
C ASN A 43 7.03 -12.87 17.55
N PHE A 44 6.20 -13.92 17.41
CA PHE A 44 5.32 -14.36 18.51
C PHE A 44 6.09 -15.02 19.66
N GLY A 45 7.31 -15.51 19.43
CA GLY A 45 8.09 -16.23 20.44
C GLY A 45 7.42 -17.52 20.91
N HIS A 46 6.53 -18.08 20.09
CA HIS A 46 5.80 -19.31 20.40
C HIS A 46 6.62 -20.53 19.93
N PRO A 47 6.82 -21.57 20.78
CA PRO A 47 7.66 -22.70 20.41
C PRO A 47 7.13 -23.55 19.25
N GLU A 48 5.79 -23.55 19.07
CA GLU A 48 5.09 -24.30 17.99
C GLU A 48 4.87 -23.46 16.73
N VAL A 49 5.27 -22.16 16.71
CA VAL A 49 5.11 -21.27 15.56
C VAL A 49 6.46 -20.68 15.24
N LYS A 50 7.14 -21.22 14.27
CA LYS A 50 8.55 -20.93 13.97
C LYS A 50 8.75 -20.20 12.64
N ASP A 51 7.97 -20.56 11.65
CA ASP A 51 8.10 -20.03 10.30
C ASP A 51 6.73 -19.85 9.61
N ASN A 52 6.76 -19.45 8.36
CA ASN A 52 5.56 -19.16 7.57
C ASN A 52 4.64 -20.39 7.36
N ASN A 53 5.17 -21.61 7.46
CA ASN A 53 4.40 -22.84 7.28
C ASN A 53 3.48 -23.15 8.47
N ASP A 54 3.78 -22.59 9.64
CA ASP A 54 2.94 -22.70 10.83
C ASP A 54 1.77 -21.69 10.80
N LEU A 55 1.74 -20.81 9.82
CA LEU A 55 0.74 -19.76 9.67
C LEU A 55 -0.26 -20.12 8.57
N LEU A 56 -1.52 -19.75 8.78
CA LEU A 56 -2.49 -19.73 7.70
C LEU A 56 -2.52 -18.33 7.09
N TRP A 57 -1.92 -18.17 5.93
CA TRP A 57 -1.81 -16.89 5.24
C TRP A 57 -1.86 -17.03 3.73
N PHE A 58 -2.15 -15.93 3.05
CA PHE A 58 -1.96 -15.82 1.62
C PHE A 58 -1.44 -14.44 1.23
N GLY A 59 -0.73 -14.37 0.10
CA GLY A 59 -0.22 -13.14 -0.46
C GLY A 59 -0.68 -12.95 -1.90
N MET A 60 -1.06 -11.72 -2.25
CA MET A 60 -1.41 -11.33 -3.61
C MET A 60 -0.50 -10.20 -4.06
N VAL A 61 0.24 -10.43 -5.16
CA VAL A 61 1.13 -9.44 -5.76
C VAL A 61 0.35 -8.61 -6.77
N GLU A 62 0.36 -7.30 -6.61
CA GLU A 62 -0.27 -6.34 -7.51
C GLU A 62 0.77 -5.37 -8.06
N LYS A 63 0.61 -4.99 -9.32
CA LYS A 63 1.44 -3.99 -10.01
C LYS A 63 0.86 -2.59 -9.89
N ASP A 64 -0.47 -2.48 -9.97
CA ASP A 64 -1.15 -1.22 -10.09
C ASP A 64 -1.73 -0.75 -8.76
N ARG A 65 -1.65 0.53 -8.53
CA ARG A 65 -2.37 1.20 -7.44
C ARG A 65 -3.25 2.30 -8.02
N TYR A 66 -4.41 2.46 -7.42
CA TYR A 66 -5.38 3.46 -7.84
C TYR A 66 -5.62 4.48 -6.74
N TRP A 67 -5.88 5.72 -7.14
CA TRP A 67 -6.31 6.76 -6.24
C TRP A 67 -7.68 6.42 -5.65
N LYS A 68 -7.80 6.53 -4.34
CA LYS A 68 -9.04 6.23 -3.60
C LYS A 68 -9.75 7.54 -3.22
N LYS A 69 -11.08 7.48 -3.03
CA LYS A 69 -11.85 8.60 -2.47
C LYS A 69 -11.35 9.07 -1.10
N SER A 70 -10.70 8.17 -0.34
CA SER A 70 -10.12 8.45 0.97
C SER A 70 -8.80 9.19 0.92
N ASP A 71 -8.10 9.20 -0.22
CA ASP A 71 -6.80 9.85 -0.35
C ASP A 71 -6.96 11.36 -0.19
N PRO A 72 -6.08 12.04 0.59
CA PRO A 72 -6.24 13.45 0.92
C PRO A 72 -6.32 14.37 -0.30
N GLU A 73 -5.50 14.09 -1.31
CA GLU A 73 -5.43 14.84 -2.57
C GLU A 73 -6.74 14.73 -3.35
N VAL A 74 -7.28 13.51 -3.46
CA VAL A 74 -8.55 13.24 -4.14
C VAL A 74 -9.70 13.90 -3.39
N ARG A 75 -9.72 13.81 -2.05
CA ARG A 75 -10.74 14.49 -1.24
C ARG A 75 -10.73 15.99 -1.44
N LYS A 76 -9.55 16.60 -1.49
CA LYS A 76 -9.40 18.02 -1.75
C LYS A 76 -9.95 18.42 -3.11
N ASN A 77 -9.62 17.66 -4.16
CA ASN A 77 -10.17 17.88 -5.49
C ASN A 77 -11.70 17.75 -5.51
N MET A 78 -12.24 16.72 -4.84
CA MET A 78 -13.69 16.53 -4.74
C MET A 78 -14.39 17.71 -4.02
N GLN A 79 -13.74 18.34 -3.03
CA GLN A 79 -14.28 19.53 -2.37
C GLN A 79 -14.27 20.73 -3.33
N ILE A 80 -13.18 20.93 -4.07
CA ILE A 80 -13.08 21.98 -5.09
C ILE A 80 -14.18 21.81 -6.15
N TYR A 81 -14.40 20.59 -6.66
CA TYR A 81 -15.47 20.33 -7.61
C TYR A 81 -16.85 20.69 -7.06
N LYS A 82 -17.15 20.32 -5.81
CA LYS A 82 -18.42 20.69 -5.17
C LYS A 82 -18.59 22.21 -5.01
N GLU A 83 -17.51 22.91 -4.74
CA GLU A 83 -17.54 24.37 -4.60
C GLU A 83 -17.77 25.05 -5.97
N ILE A 84 -17.07 24.58 -7.00
CA ILE A 84 -17.29 25.05 -8.38
C ILE A 84 -18.73 24.82 -8.81
N GLU A 85 -19.28 23.63 -8.55
CA GLU A 85 -20.66 23.31 -8.91
C GLU A 85 -21.68 24.23 -8.22
N LYS A 86 -21.48 24.51 -6.93
CA LYS A 86 -22.30 25.48 -6.19
C LYS A 86 -22.19 26.89 -6.78
N LEU A 87 -21.03 27.30 -7.24
CA LEU A 87 -20.84 28.61 -7.88
C LEU A 87 -21.53 28.64 -9.25
N ARG A 88 -21.44 27.59 -10.04
CA ARG A 88 -22.11 27.46 -11.34
C ARG A 88 -23.62 27.60 -11.22
N GLN A 89 -24.24 27.05 -10.18
CA GLN A 89 -25.67 27.14 -9.91
C GLN A 89 -26.12 28.55 -9.49
N ARG A 90 -25.20 29.47 -9.15
CA ARG A 90 -25.47 30.82 -8.73
C ARG A 90 -25.18 31.88 -9.80
N ILE A 91 -24.80 31.45 -11.00
CA ILE A 91 -24.51 32.38 -12.10
C ILE A 91 -25.79 33.05 -12.54
N THR A 92 -25.74 34.39 -12.59
CA THR A 92 -26.75 35.29 -13.16
C THR A 92 -26.03 36.26 -14.09
N GLU A 93 -26.77 36.95 -14.97
CA GLU A 93 -26.18 37.97 -15.87
C GLU A 93 -25.37 39.02 -15.13
N ASP A 94 -25.82 39.45 -13.96
CA ASP A 94 -25.16 40.49 -13.17
C ASP A 94 -23.86 40.08 -12.49
N ASN A 95 -23.69 38.75 -12.21
CA ASN A 95 -22.54 38.24 -11.43
C ASN A 95 -21.62 37.29 -12.22
N GLU A 96 -21.92 37.02 -13.47
CA GLU A 96 -21.22 36.03 -14.29
C GLU A 96 -19.70 36.24 -14.31
N LYS A 97 -19.25 37.47 -14.55
CA LYS A 97 -17.81 37.79 -14.62
C LYS A 97 -17.07 37.53 -13.29
N GLU A 98 -17.71 37.84 -12.18
CA GLU A 98 -17.13 37.64 -10.85
C GLU A 98 -17.06 36.15 -10.53
N ILE A 99 -18.16 35.42 -10.74
CA ILE A 99 -18.20 33.96 -10.46
C ILE A 99 -17.25 33.21 -11.36
N THR A 100 -17.16 33.53 -12.65
CA THR A 100 -16.20 32.90 -13.59
C THR A 100 -14.76 33.10 -13.11
N ARG A 101 -14.38 34.29 -12.60
CA ARG A 101 -13.05 34.49 -12.01
C ARG A 101 -12.81 33.64 -10.77
N LYS A 102 -13.81 33.48 -9.90
CA LYS A 102 -13.73 32.60 -8.73
C LYS A 102 -13.57 31.14 -9.13
N ILE A 103 -14.34 30.67 -10.12
CA ILE A 103 -14.21 29.31 -10.65
C ILE A 103 -12.81 29.08 -11.21
N ALA A 104 -12.30 29.97 -12.07
CA ALA A 104 -10.95 29.85 -12.63
C ALA A 104 -9.86 29.79 -11.54
N THR A 105 -10.07 30.50 -10.43
CA THR A 105 -9.16 30.46 -9.28
C THR A 105 -9.21 29.13 -8.56
N LEU A 106 -10.38 28.52 -8.41
CA LEU A 106 -10.55 27.17 -7.83
C LEU A 106 -9.99 26.10 -8.75
N GLU A 107 -10.22 26.19 -10.05
CA GLU A 107 -9.69 25.23 -11.04
C GLU A 107 -8.16 25.15 -11.00
N ARG A 108 -7.46 26.25 -10.76
CA ARG A 108 -6.01 26.29 -10.57
C ARG A 108 -5.53 25.59 -9.29
N LYS A 109 -6.41 25.44 -8.28
CA LYS A 109 -6.08 24.79 -7.00
C LYS A 109 -6.21 23.27 -7.05
N HIS A 110 -6.72 22.70 -8.14
CA HIS A 110 -6.77 21.24 -8.28
C HIS A 110 -5.38 20.64 -8.20
N ILE A 111 -5.27 19.55 -7.45
CA ILE A 111 -4.07 18.72 -7.40
C ILE A 111 -4.05 17.86 -8.65
N ARG A 112 -2.94 17.92 -9.37
CA ARG A 112 -2.72 17.22 -10.62
C ARG A 112 -1.68 16.13 -10.45
N GLU A 113 -1.64 15.22 -11.39
CA GLU A 113 -0.63 14.19 -11.46
C GLU A 113 0.78 14.78 -11.59
N ASN A 114 1.78 14.19 -10.92
CA ASN A 114 3.16 14.69 -10.96
C ASN A 114 3.84 14.49 -12.32
N LYS A 115 3.40 13.50 -13.11
CA LYS A 115 3.95 13.24 -14.44
C LYS A 115 3.13 13.94 -15.51
N VAL A 116 3.82 14.60 -16.42
CA VAL A 116 3.25 15.16 -17.64
C VAL A 116 3.02 14.01 -18.62
N ARG A 117 1.78 13.86 -19.10
CA ARG A 117 1.44 12.87 -20.15
C ARG A 117 1.96 13.32 -21.52
N PRO A 118 2.12 12.38 -22.48
CA PRO A 118 2.38 12.75 -23.86
C PRO A 118 1.33 13.78 -24.32
N GLY A 119 1.80 14.96 -24.77
CA GLY A 119 0.94 16.11 -25.10
C GLY A 119 0.97 17.27 -24.10
N GLY A 120 1.77 17.17 -23.03
CA GLY A 120 2.05 18.28 -22.10
C GLY A 120 0.98 18.57 -21.04
N SER A 121 -0.07 17.78 -20.92
CA SER A 121 -1.13 17.96 -19.92
C SER A 121 -0.92 17.10 -18.68
N GLN A 122 -1.16 17.70 -17.52
CA GLN A 122 -1.27 16.98 -16.25
C GLN A 122 -2.75 16.76 -15.92
N GLU A 123 -3.12 15.52 -15.68
CA GLU A 123 -4.50 15.18 -15.33
C GLU A 123 -4.79 15.51 -13.86
N ILE A 124 -6.01 15.99 -13.60
CA ILE A 124 -6.47 16.24 -12.23
C ILE A 124 -6.72 14.90 -11.54
N LEU A 125 -6.18 14.73 -10.33
CA LEU A 125 -6.35 13.49 -9.56
C LEU A 125 -7.82 13.26 -9.21
N HIS A 126 -8.33 12.08 -9.57
CA HIS A 126 -9.69 11.63 -9.28
C HIS A 126 -9.71 10.17 -8.78
N PRO A 127 -10.82 9.70 -8.15
CA PRO A 127 -10.94 8.31 -7.75
C PRO A 127 -10.81 7.35 -8.94
N MET A 128 -10.22 6.19 -8.71
CA MET A 128 -9.98 5.12 -9.71
C MET A 128 -8.94 5.46 -10.78
N MET A 129 -8.34 6.63 -10.74
CA MET A 129 -7.20 6.95 -11.59
C MET A 129 -5.98 6.14 -11.15
N ALA A 130 -5.26 5.53 -12.10
CA ALA A 130 -4.04 4.79 -11.80
C ALA A 130 -2.95 5.73 -11.27
N LYS A 131 -2.26 5.33 -10.21
CA LYS A 131 -1.08 6.06 -9.70
C LYS A 131 0.09 5.85 -10.65
N THR A 132 0.81 6.91 -10.95
CA THR A 132 2.00 6.84 -11.81
C THR A 132 3.18 6.23 -11.09
N GLY A 133 4.07 5.58 -11.85
CA GLY A 133 5.30 4.95 -11.37
C GLY A 133 5.17 3.45 -11.11
N ASP A 134 6.26 2.85 -10.66
CA ASP A 134 6.31 1.45 -10.26
C ASP A 134 5.62 1.29 -8.91
N ASN A 135 4.41 0.75 -8.95
CA ASN A 135 3.57 0.59 -7.76
C ASN A 135 3.49 -0.87 -7.28
N TRP A 136 4.48 -1.69 -7.64
CA TRP A 136 4.55 -3.07 -7.22
C TRP A 136 4.45 -3.21 -5.70
N HIS A 137 3.54 -4.06 -5.25
CA HIS A 137 3.33 -4.32 -3.83
C HIS A 137 2.69 -5.70 -3.62
N VAL A 138 2.76 -6.18 -2.39
CA VAL A 138 2.12 -7.41 -1.97
C VAL A 138 1.11 -7.12 -0.87
N HIS A 139 -0.12 -7.60 -1.05
CA HIS A 139 -1.12 -7.67 -0.01
C HIS A 139 -1.00 -9.01 0.71
N ILE A 140 -0.81 -8.98 2.01
CA ILE A 140 -0.73 -10.18 2.82
C ILE A 140 -1.92 -10.22 3.78
N ALA A 141 -2.69 -11.30 3.72
CA ALA A 141 -3.71 -11.59 4.70
C ALA A 141 -3.26 -12.80 5.53
N VAL A 142 -3.31 -12.66 6.84
CA VAL A 142 -2.93 -13.70 7.80
C VAL A 142 -4.08 -13.98 8.75
N SER A 143 -4.32 -15.27 8.99
CA SER A 143 -5.30 -15.71 9.99
C SER A 143 -4.88 -15.28 11.39
N ARG A 144 -5.85 -15.11 12.26
CA ARG A 144 -5.62 -14.91 13.69
C ARG A 144 -5.23 -16.21 14.41
N ARG A 145 -5.20 -17.32 13.71
CA ARG A 145 -4.81 -18.62 14.25
C ARG A 145 -3.74 -19.23 13.37
N ASP A 146 -2.94 -20.11 13.98
CA ASP A 146 -1.99 -20.96 13.31
C ASP A 146 -2.68 -21.93 12.34
N ILE A 147 -1.90 -22.65 11.53
CA ILE A 147 -2.43 -23.57 10.53
C ILE A 147 -3.19 -24.75 11.18
N THR A 148 -2.86 -25.12 12.42
CA THR A 148 -3.54 -26.18 13.18
C THR A 148 -4.80 -25.70 13.91
N ASN A 149 -5.07 -24.39 13.89
CA ASN A 149 -6.15 -23.74 14.63
C ASN A 149 -6.04 -23.86 16.17
N SER A 150 -4.85 -24.16 16.68
CA SER A 150 -4.60 -24.38 18.12
C SER A 150 -4.24 -23.11 18.86
N PHE A 151 -3.51 -22.20 18.23
CA PHE A 151 -2.96 -21.01 18.87
C PHE A 151 -3.55 -19.72 18.30
N ASN A 152 -3.77 -18.74 19.20
CA ASN A 152 -4.20 -17.41 18.78
C ASN A 152 -2.97 -16.53 18.49
N LEU A 153 -2.82 -16.13 17.24
CA LEU A 153 -1.70 -15.35 16.70
C LEU A 153 -2.09 -13.89 16.37
N SER A 154 -3.14 -13.37 17.01
CA SER A 154 -3.50 -11.97 16.76
C SER A 154 -2.50 -11.00 17.39
N PRO A 155 -1.90 -10.08 16.63
CA PRO A 155 -1.02 -9.03 17.17
C PRO A 155 -1.73 -8.11 18.18
N ASN A 156 -3.06 -8.09 18.15
CA ASN A 156 -3.92 -7.33 19.04
C ASN A 156 -4.49 -8.16 20.19
N ALA A 157 -4.24 -9.47 20.20
CA ALA A 157 -4.60 -10.31 21.34
C ALA A 157 -3.65 -9.98 22.49
N ASN A 158 -3.90 -8.87 23.16
CA ASN A 158 -3.42 -8.65 24.50
C ASN A 158 -4.16 -9.65 25.38
N GLY A 159 -3.55 -10.83 25.59
CA GLY A 159 -4.06 -11.78 26.54
C GLY A 159 -4.35 -11.08 27.86
N ARG A 160 -5.61 -11.10 28.28
CA ARG A 160 -5.96 -10.67 29.64
C ARG A 160 -5.13 -11.54 30.59
N GLY A 161 -4.07 -10.95 31.17
CA GLY A 161 -3.45 -11.59 32.35
C GLY A 161 -2.11 -12.10 32.04
N SER A 162 -1.27 -12.30 31.42
CA SER A 162 0.18 -12.41 31.62
C SER A 162 1.02 -12.32 30.33
N LYS A 163 1.77 -11.29 30.32
CA LYS A 163 2.89 -11.12 29.36
C LYS A 163 4.03 -12.12 29.61
N LYS A 164 3.88 -13.04 30.58
CA LYS A 164 4.92 -13.99 30.99
C LYS A 164 4.29 -15.38 31.11
N HIS A 165 4.72 -16.28 30.26
CA HIS A 165 4.40 -17.71 30.33
C HIS A 165 5.64 -18.47 30.82
N VAL A 166 5.41 -19.57 31.52
CA VAL A 166 6.49 -20.48 31.92
C VAL A 166 6.43 -21.68 30.96
N LEU A 167 7.41 -21.83 30.11
CA LEU A 167 7.59 -22.96 29.21
C LEU A 167 8.87 -23.71 29.61
N ASN A 168 8.74 -25.00 29.95
CA ASN A 168 9.86 -25.83 30.39
C ASN A 168 10.72 -25.18 31.50
N GLY A 169 10.06 -24.58 32.50
CA GLY A 169 10.72 -23.92 33.63
C GLY A 169 11.31 -22.53 33.34
N ARG A 170 11.24 -22.03 32.11
CA ARG A 170 11.73 -20.70 31.71
C ARG A 170 10.57 -19.75 31.50
N LYS A 171 10.73 -18.52 32.02
CA LYS A 171 9.76 -17.41 31.75
C LYS A 171 9.95 -16.97 30.31
N VAL A 172 8.94 -17.16 29.47
CA VAL A 172 8.93 -16.78 28.06
C VAL A 172 7.87 -15.70 27.86
N ARG A 173 8.16 -14.69 27.09
CA ARG A 173 7.18 -13.70 26.66
C ARG A 173 6.56 -14.21 25.37
N ILE A 174 5.29 -14.65 25.45
CA ILE A 174 4.51 -15.02 24.28
C ILE A 174 3.68 -13.80 23.84
N GLY A 175 3.69 -13.50 22.58
CA GLY A 175 2.91 -12.42 21.98
C GLY A 175 3.74 -11.57 21.01
N PHE A 176 3.04 -10.90 20.12
CA PHE A 176 3.67 -10.13 19.05
C PHE A 176 4.49 -8.95 19.60
N ASN A 177 5.76 -8.91 19.27
CA ASN A 177 6.66 -7.82 19.62
C ASN A 177 6.72 -6.80 18.47
N ARG A 178 5.94 -5.73 18.58
CA ARG A 178 5.85 -4.70 17.55
C ARG A 178 7.16 -3.93 17.33
N GLU A 179 7.98 -3.80 18.36
CA GLU A 179 9.25 -3.06 18.28
C GLU A 179 10.31 -3.86 17.51
N ALA A 180 10.33 -5.18 17.71
CA ALA A 180 11.27 -6.05 17.00
C ALA A 180 10.86 -6.37 15.55
N TYR A 181 9.60 -6.09 15.16
CA TYR A 181 9.08 -6.32 13.81
C TYR A 181 9.24 -5.11 12.88
N LYS A 182 9.62 -3.96 13.40
CA LYS A 182 9.92 -2.77 12.59
C LYS A 182 11.28 -2.88 11.90
#